data_33f686250e69679ae9146c508ad5ee87
#
_entry.id   33f686250e69679ae9146c508ad5ee87
#
_cell.length_a   1.000
_cell.length_b   1.000
_cell.length_c   1.000
_cell.angle_alpha   90.00
_cell.angle_beta   90.00
_cell.angle_gamma   90.00
#
_symmetry.space_group_name_H-M   'P 1'
#
loop_
_entity.id
_entity.type
_entity.pdbx_description
1 polymer ?
#
loop_
_entity_poly.entity_id
_entity_poly.type
_entity_poly.pdbx_seq_one_letter_code
_entity_poly.pdbx_strand_id
1 'polypeptide(L)'
;MRISLRCFPAGMLTCVLFVVALCPQPAQADSPLNSTDFHQAYLDLPEVRKAAQARVLDDALADYILSPGTSYDEAAAVINALGWDTEGKDNHVRLLRRLKVTDRRAFDRFKTGKGSSRVLFAVGYLWAMDDYFETRRAEALLWQARRQAPEFFAIALIHALVVAQSEDVGRWCDVFRGPRDTLARYPNGLEMRRSAVKVVLDYTDIYADECK
;
A
#
# COMPACT_ATOMS: atom_id res chain seq x y z
N MET A 1 -22.34 -86.97 -11.77
CA MET A 1 -22.16 -85.94 -10.74
C MET A 1 -21.13 -84.92 -11.27
N ARG A 2 -21.57 -83.77 -11.80
CA ARG A 2 -20.70 -82.80 -12.46
C ARG A 2 -20.41 -81.70 -11.49
N ILE A 3 -19.13 -81.50 -11.14
CA ILE A 3 -18.67 -80.41 -10.30
C ILE A 3 -18.29 -79.24 -11.23
N SER A 4 -19.04 -78.17 -11.12
CA SER A 4 -18.80 -76.90 -11.87
C SER A 4 -17.88 -76.01 -11.08
N LEU A 5 -16.65 -75.79 -11.57
CA LEU A 5 -15.76 -74.74 -11.06
C LEU A 5 -16.24 -73.38 -11.57
N ARG A 6 -16.65 -72.52 -10.66
CA ARG A 6 -16.86 -71.04 -10.93
C ARG A 6 -15.57 -70.32 -10.72
N CYS A 7 -15.04 -69.74 -11.81
CA CYS A 7 -13.98 -68.71 -11.76
C CYS A 7 -14.49 -67.47 -11.12
N PHE A 8 -13.75 -66.95 -10.12
CA PHE A 8 -13.91 -65.55 -9.58
C PHE A 8 -13.18 -64.60 -10.51
N PRO A 9 -13.79 -63.46 -10.87
CA PRO A 9 -13.08 -62.43 -11.62
C PRO A 9 -12.16 -61.67 -10.68
N ALA A 10 -10.96 -61.39 -11.21
CA ALA A 10 -9.90 -60.59 -10.59
C ALA A 10 -10.39 -59.19 -10.24
N GLY A 11 -10.07 -58.79 -9.01
CA GLY A 11 -10.34 -57.45 -8.49
C GLY A 11 -9.64 -56.37 -9.30
N MET A 12 -10.42 -55.48 -9.84
CA MET A 12 -9.98 -54.27 -10.52
C MET A 12 -9.55 -53.27 -9.45
N LEU A 13 -8.22 -53.12 -9.29
CA LEU A 13 -7.62 -52.14 -8.38
C LEU A 13 -7.80 -50.75 -9.01
N THR A 14 -8.82 -50.03 -8.58
CA THR A 14 -9.06 -48.64 -9.03
C THR A 14 -8.06 -47.70 -8.36
N CYS A 15 -6.99 -47.34 -9.08
CA CYS A 15 -6.09 -46.28 -8.72
C CYS A 15 -6.86 -44.93 -8.80
N VAL A 16 -7.31 -44.43 -7.66
CA VAL A 16 -7.84 -43.08 -7.56
C VAL A 16 -6.64 -42.12 -7.59
N LEU A 17 -6.36 -41.56 -8.76
CA LEU A 17 -5.44 -40.46 -8.94
C LEU A 17 -6.06 -39.21 -8.25
N PHE A 18 -5.55 -38.87 -7.08
CA PHE A 18 -5.80 -37.57 -6.44
C PHE A 18 -5.10 -36.51 -7.30
N VAL A 19 -5.81 -35.92 -8.24
CA VAL A 19 -5.41 -34.69 -8.91
C VAL A 19 -5.61 -33.60 -7.89
N VAL A 20 -4.54 -33.28 -7.15
CA VAL A 20 -4.46 -32.03 -6.37
C VAL A 20 -4.49 -30.92 -7.41
N ALA A 21 -5.65 -30.32 -7.61
CA ALA A 21 -5.78 -29.08 -8.37
C ALA A 21 -4.95 -28.01 -7.64
N LEU A 22 -3.73 -27.78 -8.12
CA LEU A 22 -2.96 -26.59 -7.82
C LEU A 22 -3.78 -25.42 -8.41
N CYS A 23 -4.74 -24.91 -7.63
CA CYS A 23 -5.31 -23.61 -7.93
C CYS A 23 -4.12 -22.63 -7.93
N PRO A 24 -3.80 -21.97 -9.06
CA PRO A 24 -2.85 -20.88 -9.03
C PRO A 24 -3.39 -19.88 -8.03
N GLN A 25 -2.68 -19.71 -6.93
CA GLN A 25 -2.93 -18.59 -6.03
C GLN A 25 -2.78 -17.35 -6.91
N PRO A 26 -3.74 -16.40 -6.90
CA PRO A 26 -3.55 -15.16 -7.60
C PRO A 26 -2.22 -14.60 -7.11
N ALA A 27 -1.30 -14.34 -8.04
CA ALA A 27 -0.04 -13.68 -7.71
C ALA A 27 -0.42 -12.37 -7.04
N GLN A 28 -0.31 -12.33 -5.73
CA GLN A 28 -0.54 -11.11 -4.97
C GLN A 28 0.60 -10.20 -5.41
N ALA A 29 0.26 -9.07 -6.03
CA ALA A 29 1.26 -8.11 -6.44
C ALA A 29 2.05 -7.69 -5.20
N ASP A 30 3.27 -8.21 -5.11
CA ASP A 30 4.14 -8.02 -3.96
C ASP A 30 4.94 -6.74 -4.18
N SER A 31 4.66 -5.71 -3.38
CA SER A 31 5.39 -4.45 -3.45
C SER A 31 5.52 -3.82 -2.08
N PRO A 32 6.58 -3.05 -1.86
CA PRO A 32 6.82 -2.39 -0.57
C PRO A 32 5.69 -1.43 -0.17
N LEU A 33 4.92 -0.93 -1.12
CA LEU A 33 3.80 -0.04 -0.85
C LEU A 33 2.52 -0.81 -0.44
N ASN A 34 2.25 -1.93 -1.09
CA ASN A 34 0.99 -2.67 -0.97
C ASN A 34 1.06 -3.79 0.06
N SER A 35 2.26 -4.32 0.35
CA SER A 35 2.49 -5.44 1.26
C SER A 35 2.90 -5.00 2.66
N THR A 36 2.85 -3.70 2.95
CA THR A 36 3.17 -3.14 4.27
C THR A 36 1.92 -2.57 4.93
N ASP A 37 1.16 -3.43 5.62
CA ASP A 37 -0.07 -3.06 6.32
C ASP A 37 0.21 -2.31 7.63
N PHE A 38 1.00 -1.23 7.59
CA PHE A 38 1.40 -0.50 8.77
C PHE A 38 0.24 0.22 9.48
N HIS A 39 -0.93 0.37 8.82
CA HIS A 39 -2.15 0.88 9.44
C HIS A 39 -2.58 0.04 10.67
N GLN A 40 -2.16 -1.23 10.75
CA GLN A 40 -2.42 -2.09 11.90
C GLN A 40 -1.90 -1.47 13.22
N ALA A 41 -0.83 -0.67 13.15
CA ALA A 41 -0.30 0.05 14.29
C ALA A 41 -1.17 1.24 14.76
N TYR A 42 -2.23 1.59 14.02
CA TYR A 42 -3.13 2.72 14.25
C TYR A 42 -4.60 2.31 14.41
N LEU A 43 -4.88 1.04 14.66
CA LEU A 43 -6.28 0.55 14.82
C LEU A 43 -7.00 1.10 16.06
N ASP A 44 -6.31 1.78 16.96
CA ASP A 44 -6.92 2.57 18.03
C ASP A 44 -7.66 3.82 17.50
N LEU A 45 -7.29 4.33 16.30
CA LEU A 45 -7.96 5.45 15.66
C LEU A 45 -9.25 4.99 14.95
N PRO A 46 -10.40 5.61 15.23
CA PRO A 46 -11.68 5.27 14.60
C PRO A 46 -11.64 5.38 13.07
N GLU A 47 -10.96 6.40 12.54
CA GLU A 47 -10.84 6.69 11.12
C GLU A 47 -10.07 5.59 10.38
N VAL A 48 -9.01 5.05 11.00
CA VAL A 48 -8.24 3.94 10.44
C VAL A 48 -9.08 2.66 10.40
N ARG A 49 -9.82 2.34 11.48
CA ARG A 49 -10.73 1.19 11.49
C ARG A 49 -11.83 1.33 10.42
N LYS A 50 -12.41 2.54 10.30
CA LYS A 50 -13.41 2.84 9.28
C LYS A 50 -12.86 2.64 7.88
N ALA A 51 -11.66 3.16 7.60
CA ALA A 51 -11.01 3.02 6.30
C ALA A 51 -10.73 1.55 5.96
N ALA A 52 -10.22 0.76 6.92
CA ALA A 52 -9.95 -0.66 6.74
C ALA A 52 -11.21 -1.49 6.41
N GLN A 53 -12.36 -1.12 6.98
CA GLN A 53 -13.64 -1.79 6.72
C GLN A 53 -14.24 -1.35 5.39
N ALA A 54 -14.23 -0.05 5.11
CA ALA A 54 -14.89 0.53 3.94
C ALA A 54 -14.11 0.28 2.64
N ARG A 55 -12.78 0.30 2.69
CA ARG A 55 -11.87 0.19 1.54
C ARG A 55 -12.09 1.24 0.45
N VAL A 56 -12.94 2.21 0.71
CA VAL A 56 -13.33 3.30 -0.19
C VAL A 56 -13.35 4.61 0.61
N LEU A 57 -12.77 5.66 0.04
CA LEU A 57 -12.73 6.99 0.64
C LEU A 57 -14.12 7.64 0.59
N ASP A 58 -14.67 7.96 1.76
CA ASP A 58 -15.85 8.81 1.90
C ASP A 58 -15.46 10.26 2.29
N ASP A 59 -16.46 11.14 2.35
CA ASP A 59 -16.26 12.56 2.63
C ASP A 59 -15.64 12.81 4.02
N ALA A 60 -16.02 12.03 5.04
CA ALA A 60 -15.50 12.21 6.41
C ALA A 60 -14.02 11.79 6.50
N LEU A 61 -13.62 10.69 5.86
CA LEU A 61 -12.23 10.27 5.77
C LEU A 61 -11.40 11.25 4.94
N ALA A 62 -11.98 11.80 3.86
CA ALA A 62 -11.32 12.83 3.05
C ALA A 62 -11.06 14.11 3.86
N ASP A 63 -12.04 14.57 4.64
CA ASP A 63 -11.89 15.72 5.52
C ASP A 63 -10.84 15.47 6.61
N TYR A 64 -10.82 14.27 7.20
CA TYR A 64 -9.79 13.88 8.17
C TYR A 64 -8.38 13.93 7.57
N ILE A 65 -8.17 13.31 6.40
CA ILE A 65 -6.88 13.31 5.71
C ILE A 65 -6.41 14.73 5.37
N LEU A 66 -7.32 15.61 4.95
CA LEU A 66 -7.02 16.98 4.54
C LEU A 66 -6.90 17.94 5.72
N SER A 67 -7.36 17.58 6.91
CA SER A 67 -7.36 18.43 8.09
C SER A 67 -5.92 18.82 8.50
N PRO A 68 -5.66 20.09 8.78
CA PRO A 68 -4.38 20.52 9.33
C PRO A 68 -4.12 20.01 10.75
N GLY A 69 -5.17 19.56 11.46
CA GLY A 69 -5.06 18.97 12.79
C GLY A 69 -4.70 17.49 12.79
N THR A 70 -4.79 16.79 11.65
CA THR A 70 -4.37 15.41 11.49
C THR A 70 -2.88 15.35 11.18
N SER A 71 -2.11 14.53 11.88
CA SER A 71 -0.68 14.36 11.58
C SER A 71 -0.49 13.63 10.23
N TYR A 72 0.72 13.68 9.66
CA TYR A 72 0.98 13.01 8.38
C TYR A 72 0.98 11.49 8.50
N ASP A 73 1.43 10.95 9.62
CA ASP A 73 1.43 9.52 9.89
C ASP A 73 0.00 8.96 10.08
N GLU A 74 -0.88 9.70 10.75
CA GLU A 74 -2.31 9.33 10.87
C GLU A 74 -3.01 9.36 9.51
N ALA A 75 -2.78 10.41 8.71
CA ALA A 75 -3.30 10.48 7.34
C ALA A 75 -2.76 9.32 6.48
N ALA A 76 -1.46 9.01 6.62
CA ALA A 76 -0.85 7.85 5.94
C ALA A 76 -1.51 6.54 6.37
N ALA A 77 -1.77 6.35 7.67
CA ALA A 77 -2.42 5.14 8.18
C ALA A 77 -3.85 4.97 7.63
N VAL A 78 -4.63 6.05 7.52
CA VAL A 78 -5.96 6.01 6.90
C VAL A 78 -5.86 5.60 5.42
N ILE A 79 -4.92 6.18 4.67
CA ILE A 79 -4.73 5.84 3.25
C ILE A 79 -4.27 4.40 3.08
N ASN A 80 -3.31 3.95 3.90
CA ASN A 80 -2.86 2.55 3.89
C ASN A 80 -4.00 1.58 4.20
N ALA A 81 -4.88 1.91 5.16
CA ALA A 81 -6.03 1.11 5.54
C ALA A 81 -7.09 0.97 4.43
N LEU A 82 -7.25 1.98 3.57
CA LEU A 82 -8.11 1.88 2.38
C LEU A 82 -7.62 0.77 1.44
N GLY A 83 -6.33 0.46 1.48
CA GLY A 83 -5.70 -0.59 0.67
C GLY A 83 -5.74 -0.29 -0.82
N TRP A 84 -5.21 -1.21 -1.58
CA TRP A 84 -5.15 -1.19 -3.05
C TRP A 84 -6.09 -2.25 -3.66
N ASP A 85 -6.22 -2.24 -4.99
CA ASP A 85 -6.97 -3.23 -5.76
C ASP A 85 -6.32 -3.43 -7.12
N THR A 86 -6.38 -4.65 -7.67
CA THR A 86 -5.86 -4.98 -9.00
C THR A 86 -6.63 -4.32 -10.13
N GLU A 87 -7.92 -4.04 -9.93
CA GLU A 87 -8.78 -3.35 -10.89
C GLU A 87 -8.65 -1.82 -10.79
N GLY A 88 -7.85 -1.34 -9.83
CA GLY A 88 -7.71 0.08 -9.52
C GLY A 88 -8.82 0.63 -8.63
N LYS A 89 -8.60 1.83 -8.14
CA LYS A 89 -9.54 2.57 -7.29
C LYS A 89 -9.56 4.04 -7.71
N ASP A 90 -10.59 4.75 -7.29
CA ASP A 90 -10.77 6.18 -7.57
C ASP A 90 -10.67 7.04 -6.30
N ASN A 91 -9.95 6.59 -5.26
CA ASN A 91 -9.91 7.31 -3.99
C ASN A 91 -9.24 8.69 -4.13
N HIS A 92 -8.18 8.82 -4.93
CA HIS A 92 -7.57 10.13 -5.22
C HIS A 92 -8.55 11.08 -5.94
N VAL A 93 -9.41 10.57 -6.83
CA VAL A 93 -10.45 11.37 -7.51
C VAL A 93 -11.52 11.81 -6.51
N ARG A 94 -11.90 10.92 -5.58
CA ARG A 94 -12.85 11.25 -4.49
C ARG A 94 -12.31 12.35 -3.60
N LEU A 95 -11.04 12.26 -3.19
CA LEU A 95 -10.37 13.31 -2.41
C LEU A 95 -10.39 14.66 -3.15
N LEU A 96 -10.06 14.66 -4.43
CA LEU A 96 -10.06 15.89 -5.23
C LEU A 96 -11.46 16.48 -5.41
N ARG A 97 -12.49 15.63 -5.56
CA ARG A 97 -13.90 16.10 -5.57
C ARG A 97 -14.27 16.75 -4.25
N ARG A 98 -13.92 16.11 -3.13
CA ARG A 98 -14.17 16.67 -1.80
C ARG A 98 -13.45 18.00 -1.61
N LEU A 99 -12.15 18.06 -1.92
CA LEU A 99 -11.37 19.29 -1.85
C LEU A 99 -11.98 20.42 -2.69
N LYS A 100 -12.46 20.11 -3.90
CA LYS A 100 -13.12 21.09 -4.76
C LYS A 100 -14.38 21.72 -4.12
N VAL A 101 -15.09 20.95 -3.30
CA VAL A 101 -16.31 21.40 -2.61
C VAL A 101 -15.95 22.17 -1.34
N THR A 102 -15.00 21.69 -0.55
CA THR A 102 -14.68 22.24 0.78
C THR A 102 -13.68 23.38 0.74
N ASP A 103 -12.68 23.31 -0.17
CA ASP A 103 -11.70 24.39 -0.41
C ASP A 103 -11.37 24.52 -1.90
N ARG A 104 -12.21 25.26 -2.61
CA ARG A 104 -12.04 25.53 -4.03
C ARG A 104 -10.68 26.19 -4.34
N ARG A 105 -10.16 27.04 -3.47
CA ARG A 105 -8.88 27.72 -3.69
C ARG A 105 -7.71 26.74 -3.59
N ALA A 106 -7.73 25.82 -2.62
CA ALA A 106 -6.72 24.77 -2.53
C ALA A 106 -6.76 23.83 -3.73
N PHE A 107 -7.97 23.47 -4.20
CA PHE A 107 -8.13 22.68 -5.42
C PHE A 107 -7.56 23.38 -6.65
N ASP A 108 -7.85 24.68 -6.86
CA ASP A 108 -7.35 25.43 -8.01
C ASP A 108 -5.82 25.60 -7.93
N ARG A 109 -5.24 25.80 -6.73
CA ARG A 109 -3.78 25.79 -6.54
C ARG A 109 -3.18 24.43 -6.92
N PHE A 110 -3.79 23.32 -6.47
CA PHE A 110 -3.34 21.98 -6.84
C PHE A 110 -3.35 21.77 -8.36
N LYS A 111 -4.43 22.16 -9.05
CA LYS A 111 -4.57 22.06 -10.51
C LYS A 111 -3.49 22.84 -11.28
N THR A 112 -2.95 23.90 -10.69
CA THR A 112 -1.89 24.71 -11.27
C THR A 112 -0.47 24.32 -10.79
N GLY A 113 -0.33 23.14 -10.14
CA GLY A 113 0.95 22.65 -9.62
C GLY A 113 1.46 23.37 -8.35
N LYS A 114 0.60 24.14 -7.67
CA LYS A 114 0.91 24.90 -6.45
C LYS A 114 0.16 24.38 -5.22
N GLY A 115 -0.08 23.08 -5.17
CA GLY A 115 -0.72 22.42 -4.00
C GLY A 115 0.12 22.58 -2.73
N SER A 116 -0.55 22.59 -1.56
CA SER A 116 0.15 22.48 -0.28
C SER A 116 0.72 21.09 -0.09
N SER A 117 1.75 20.94 0.78
CA SER A 117 2.35 19.65 1.12
C SER A 117 1.30 18.61 1.53
N ARG A 118 0.27 19.00 2.29
CA ARG A 118 -0.84 18.14 2.70
C ARG A 118 -1.63 17.60 1.52
N VAL A 119 -2.04 18.46 0.61
CA VAL A 119 -2.80 18.06 -0.59
C VAL A 119 -1.95 17.20 -1.52
N LEU A 120 -0.69 17.60 -1.75
CA LEU A 120 0.24 16.85 -2.59
C LEU A 120 0.52 15.45 -2.02
N PHE A 121 0.74 15.35 -0.71
CA PHE A 121 0.95 14.08 -0.01
C PHE A 121 -0.28 13.17 -0.12
N ALA A 122 -1.45 13.68 0.25
CA ALA A 122 -2.67 12.89 0.27
C ALA A 122 -3.07 12.40 -1.13
N VAL A 123 -3.02 13.27 -2.14
CA VAL A 123 -3.34 12.89 -3.53
C VAL A 123 -2.28 11.93 -4.07
N GLY A 124 -1.00 12.20 -3.84
CA GLY A 124 0.09 11.35 -4.32
C GLY A 124 0.03 9.94 -3.73
N TYR A 125 -0.19 9.83 -2.42
CA TYR A 125 -0.26 8.50 -1.80
C TYR A 125 -1.52 7.74 -2.21
N LEU A 126 -2.69 8.38 -2.22
CA LEU A 126 -3.92 7.74 -2.73
C LEU A 126 -3.77 7.31 -4.19
N TRP A 127 -3.11 8.12 -5.02
CA TRP A 127 -2.88 7.74 -6.42
C TRP A 127 -2.03 6.49 -6.54
N ALA A 128 -0.93 6.39 -5.78
CA ALA A 128 -0.09 5.20 -5.77
C ALA A 128 -0.82 3.94 -5.29
N MET A 129 -1.79 4.09 -4.35
CA MET A 129 -2.63 2.99 -3.88
C MET A 129 -3.77 2.64 -4.85
N ASP A 130 -4.24 3.61 -5.63
CA ASP A 130 -5.32 3.41 -6.60
C ASP A 130 -4.82 2.78 -7.90
N ASP A 131 -3.56 3.03 -8.30
CA ASP A 131 -2.99 2.53 -9.54
C ASP A 131 -1.61 1.90 -9.28
N TYR A 132 -1.59 0.58 -9.21
CA TYR A 132 -0.40 -0.21 -8.92
C TYR A 132 0.72 0.00 -9.94
N PHE A 133 0.38 0.18 -11.22
CA PHE A 133 1.33 0.18 -12.33
C PHE A 133 1.79 1.59 -12.76
N GLU A 134 1.04 2.64 -12.44
CA GLU A 134 1.37 4.01 -12.83
C GLU A 134 1.68 4.90 -11.61
N THR A 135 2.85 4.68 -11.03
CA THR A 135 3.30 5.39 -9.83
C THR A 135 4.03 6.70 -10.11
N ARG A 136 4.46 6.99 -11.34
CA ARG A 136 5.27 8.18 -11.68
C ARG A 136 4.62 9.50 -11.27
N ARG A 137 3.31 9.63 -11.45
CA ARG A 137 2.58 10.84 -11.01
C ARG A 137 2.54 10.94 -9.48
N ALA A 138 2.30 9.83 -8.83
CA ALA A 138 2.31 9.75 -7.37
C ALA A 138 3.68 10.16 -6.80
N GLU A 139 4.75 9.62 -7.36
CA GLU A 139 6.14 9.97 -7.01
C GLU A 139 6.40 11.47 -7.14
N ALA A 140 6.04 12.07 -8.28
CA ALA A 140 6.24 13.50 -8.51
C ALA A 140 5.50 14.38 -7.49
N LEU A 141 4.27 14.00 -7.09
CA LEU A 141 3.49 14.71 -6.08
C LEU A 141 4.13 14.57 -4.69
N LEU A 142 4.53 13.35 -4.32
CA LEU A 142 5.17 13.05 -3.03
C LEU A 142 6.54 13.73 -2.90
N TRP A 143 7.33 13.77 -3.98
CA TRP A 143 8.57 14.51 -4.03
C TRP A 143 8.36 16.01 -3.76
N GLN A 144 7.33 16.62 -4.37
CA GLN A 144 6.97 18.00 -4.11
C GLN A 144 6.51 18.21 -2.66
N ALA A 145 5.68 17.30 -2.12
CA ALA A 145 5.24 17.34 -0.72
C ALA A 145 6.43 17.30 0.23
N ARG A 146 7.37 16.39 0.01
CA ARG A 146 8.60 16.23 0.79
C ARG A 146 9.49 17.49 0.75
N ARG A 147 9.58 18.14 -0.40
CA ARG A 147 10.36 19.41 -0.52
C ARG A 147 9.74 20.57 0.24
N GLN A 148 8.40 20.59 0.37
CA GLN A 148 7.69 21.65 1.10
C GLN A 148 7.67 21.40 2.61
N ALA A 149 7.77 20.15 3.04
CA ALA A 149 7.67 19.74 4.43
C ALA A 149 8.72 18.64 4.73
N PRO A 150 10.03 18.96 4.63
CA PRO A 150 11.12 17.99 4.74
C PRO A 150 11.30 17.44 6.15
N GLU A 151 10.72 18.07 7.17
CA GLU A 151 10.77 17.66 8.57
C GLU A 151 9.91 16.43 8.88
N PHE A 152 8.92 16.10 8.03
CA PHE A 152 7.99 15.01 8.30
C PHE A 152 8.50 13.68 7.71
N PHE A 153 8.80 12.76 8.61
CA PHE A 153 9.29 11.42 8.26
C PHE A 153 8.27 10.61 7.47
N ALA A 154 6.97 10.67 7.83
CA ALA A 154 5.93 9.92 7.12
C ALA A 154 5.88 10.26 5.63
N ILE A 155 5.99 11.55 5.27
CA ILE A 155 6.07 11.96 3.85
C ILE A 155 7.29 11.33 3.16
N ALA A 156 8.44 11.38 3.83
CA ALA A 156 9.68 10.86 3.26
C ALA A 156 9.66 9.34 3.10
N LEU A 157 9.09 8.63 4.08
CA LEU A 157 8.95 7.18 4.03
C LEU A 157 7.99 6.74 2.92
N ILE A 158 6.79 7.33 2.84
CA ILE A 158 5.82 7.00 1.79
C ILE A 158 6.39 7.31 0.41
N HIS A 159 7.09 8.43 0.24
CA HIS A 159 7.80 8.72 -1.01
C HIS A 159 8.82 7.63 -1.35
N ALA A 160 9.62 7.17 -0.38
CA ALA A 160 10.61 6.10 -0.60
C ALA A 160 9.95 4.77 -1.01
N LEU A 161 8.79 4.43 -0.44
CA LEU A 161 8.03 3.23 -0.81
C LEU A 161 7.47 3.32 -2.23
N VAL A 162 6.96 4.50 -2.63
CA VAL A 162 6.45 4.72 -3.99
C VAL A 162 7.58 4.68 -5.02
N VAL A 163 8.74 5.26 -4.72
CA VAL A 163 9.94 5.14 -5.56
C VAL A 163 10.37 3.67 -5.72
N ALA A 164 10.40 2.93 -4.62
CA ALA A 164 10.76 1.51 -4.64
C ALA A 164 9.78 0.66 -5.48
N GLN A 165 8.50 1.06 -5.57
CA GLN A 165 7.51 0.40 -6.43
C GLN A 165 7.62 0.86 -7.90
N SER A 166 8.00 2.10 -8.18
CA SER A 166 8.08 2.66 -9.53
C SER A 166 9.34 2.23 -10.29
N GLU A 167 10.35 1.75 -9.58
CA GLU A 167 11.59 1.32 -10.20
C GLU A 167 11.44 -0.04 -10.85
N ASP A 168 12.06 -0.20 -12.02
CA ASP A 168 11.98 -1.41 -12.83
C ASP A 168 12.30 -2.67 -11.99
N VAL A 169 11.53 -3.72 -12.23
CA VAL A 169 11.74 -5.06 -11.70
C VAL A 169 13.22 -5.45 -11.83
N GLY A 170 13.92 -5.59 -10.70
CA GLY A 170 15.33 -5.96 -10.67
C GLY A 170 16.23 -5.09 -9.77
N ARG A 171 15.69 -4.01 -9.19
CA ARG A 171 16.41 -3.15 -8.23
C ARG A 171 16.01 -3.43 -6.78
N TRP A 172 15.94 -4.69 -6.42
CA TRP A 172 15.49 -5.13 -5.09
C TRP A 172 16.34 -4.57 -3.94
N CYS A 173 17.64 -4.32 -4.18
CA CYS A 173 18.49 -3.64 -3.21
C CYS A 173 17.98 -2.22 -2.86
N ASP A 174 17.37 -1.51 -3.80
CA ASP A 174 16.81 -0.18 -3.54
C ASP A 174 15.53 -0.26 -2.69
N VAL A 175 14.76 -1.34 -2.83
CA VAL A 175 13.62 -1.64 -1.95
C VAL A 175 14.09 -1.81 -0.50
N PHE A 176 15.21 -2.50 -0.28
CA PHE A 176 15.82 -2.66 1.04
C PHE A 176 16.38 -1.35 1.58
N ARG A 177 17.17 -0.62 0.78
CA ARG A 177 17.89 0.58 1.21
C ARG A 177 17.00 1.80 1.39
N GLY A 178 16.05 2.03 0.51
CA GLY A 178 15.25 3.26 0.46
C GLY A 178 14.62 3.66 1.79
N PRO A 179 13.84 2.79 2.46
CA PRO A 179 13.27 3.07 3.78
C PRO A 179 14.32 3.25 4.87
N ARG A 180 15.42 2.49 4.84
CA ARG A 180 16.53 2.57 5.83
C ARG A 180 17.32 3.86 5.71
N ASP A 181 17.69 4.24 4.50
CA ASP A 181 18.36 5.51 4.23
C ASP A 181 17.47 6.69 4.60
N THR A 182 16.16 6.52 4.40
CA THR A 182 15.19 7.51 4.83
C THR A 182 15.18 7.61 6.36
N LEU A 183 15.05 6.50 7.08
CA LEU A 183 15.07 6.48 8.54
C LEU A 183 16.35 7.11 9.12
N ALA A 184 17.51 6.83 8.54
CA ALA A 184 18.79 7.37 8.99
C ALA A 184 18.89 8.91 8.91
N ARG A 185 18.05 9.55 8.09
CA ARG A 185 17.98 11.01 7.96
C ARG A 185 17.13 11.70 9.03
N TYR A 186 16.44 10.94 9.87
CA TYR A 186 15.56 11.45 10.93
C TYR A 186 15.99 10.96 12.34
N PRO A 187 17.24 11.23 12.76
CA PRO A 187 17.79 10.69 14.01
C PRO A 187 17.13 11.26 15.27
N ASN A 188 16.52 12.44 15.18
CA ASN A 188 15.99 13.18 16.33
C ASN A 188 14.54 12.87 16.69
N GLY A 189 13.94 11.89 16.03
CA GLY A 189 12.58 11.45 16.32
C GLY A 189 11.74 11.30 15.06
N LEU A 190 10.74 10.45 15.21
CA LEU A 190 9.79 10.12 14.16
C LEU A 190 8.40 10.52 14.67
N GLU A 191 7.64 11.25 13.87
CA GLU A 191 6.22 11.44 14.17
C GLU A 191 5.43 10.15 13.92
N MET A 192 5.97 9.23 13.13
CA MET A 192 5.34 7.94 12.85
C MET A 192 5.58 6.93 13.97
N ARG A 193 4.58 6.13 14.32
CA ARG A 193 4.68 5.09 15.36
C ARG A 193 5.78 4.08 15.02
N ARG A 194 6.62 3.76 15.99
CA ARG A 194 7.73 2.79 15.80
C ARG A 194 7.25 1.42 15.32
N SER A 195 6.08 0.97 15.79
CA SER A 195 5.46 -0.29 15.34
C SER A 195 5.09 -0.25 13.85
N ALA A 196 4.62 0.90 13.34
CA ALA A 196 4.33 1.09 11.92
C ALA A 196 5.61 1.06 11.07
N VAL A 197 6.65 1.78 11.53
CA VAL A 197 7.97 1.77 10.87
C VAL A 197 8.54 0.35 10.83
N LYS A 198 8.39 -0.41 11.93
CA LYS A 198 8.84 -1.81 12.01
C LYS A 198 8.17 -2.69 10.95
N VAL A 199 6.85 -2.55 10.72
CA VAL A 199 6.15 -3.31 9.66
C VAL A 199 6.78 -3.07 8.30
N VAL A 200 7.10 -1.81 7.97
CA VAL A 200 7.76 -1.46 6.71
C VAL A 200 9.16 -2.07 6.62
N LEU A 201 9.96 -1.96 7.68
CA LEU A 201 11.33 -2.47 7.68
C LEU A 201 11.39 -3.99 7.63
N ASP A 202 10.51 -4.68 8.38
CA ASP A 202 10.43 -6.15 8.37
C ASP A 202 10.12 -6.68 6.96
N TYR A 203 9.20 -6.02 6.23
CA TYR A 203 8.91 -6.37 4.86
C TYR A 203 10.14 -6.15 3.95
N THR A 204 10.77 -4.99 4.03
CA THR A 204 11.90 -4.67 3.14
C THR A 204 13.16 -5.48 3.46
N ASP A 205 13.24 -6.11 4.66
CA ASP A 205 14.35 -7.00 5.05
C ASP A 205 14.42 -8.27 4.20
N ILE A 206 13.33 -8.71 3.59
CA ILE A 206 13.33 -9.88 2.69
C ILE A 206 14.24 -9.67 1.47
N TYR A 207 14.55 -8.41 1.12
CA TYR A 207 15.42 -8.03 0.00
C TYR A 207 16.86 -7.71 0.43
N ALA A 208 17.25 -7.96 1.68
CA ALA A 208 18.59 -7.64 2.17
C ALA A 208 19.71 -8.35 1.39
N ASP A 209 19.46 -9.57 0.96
CA ASP A 209 20.43 -10.39 0.21
C ASP A 209 20.69 -9.88 -1.21
N GLU A 210 19.80 -9.09 -1.77
CA GLU A 210 19.94 -8.46 -3.08
C GLU A 210 20.97 -7.31 -3.10
N CYS A 211 21.50 -6.95 -1.93
CA CYS A 211 22.48 -5.88 -1.76
C CYS A 211 23.92 -6.38 -1.62
N LYS A 212 24.19 -7.66 -1.91
CA LYS A 212 25.52 -8.28 -1.81
C LYS A 212 26.34 -8.10 -3.06
#